data_2bc9799e3111b75088025007575ec4a6
#
_entry.id   2bc9799e3111b75088025007575ec4a6
#
_cell.length_a   1.000
_cell.length_b   1.000
_cell.length_c   1.000
_cell.angle_alpha   90.00
_cell.angle_beta   90.00
_cell.angle_gamma   90.00
#
_symmetry.space_group_name_H-M   'P 1'
#
loop_
_entity.id
_entity.type
_entity.pdbx_description
1 polymer ?
#
loop_
_entity_poly.entity_id
_entity_poly.type
_entity_poly.pdbx_seq_one_letter_code
_entity_poly.pdbx_strand_id
1 'polypeptide(L)'
;MSDKIAYLARDIEDALRLNIIDEQLVEDLRNHLNQLTNSHFDAINNGTIVNYFILDVCQNSSIEKGICLSDEAFEVMKYIMKFNYQNIYLIDRIEVHTNYVQLILNSIFQFLYKYDKIANDKQINVLEALKKDQKNIL
;
A
#
# COMPACT_ATOMS: atom_id res chain seq x y z
N MET A 1 1.06 11.88 -6.14
CA MET A 1 2.51 11.57 -6.31
C MET A 1 3.16 11.25 -4.96
N SER A 2 3.13 12.12 -3.96
CA SER A 2 3.74 11.89 -2.64
C SER A 2 3.29 10.60 -1.94
N ASP A 3 2.00 10.27 -2.00
CA ASP A 3 1.46 9.03 -1.45
C ASP A 3 2.13 7.78 -2.06
N LYS A 4 2.27 7.74 -3.38
CA LYS A 4 2.95 6.63 -4.07
C LYS A 4 4.41 6.49 -3.62
N ILE A 5 5.15 7.60 -3.55
CA ILE A 5 6.55 7.61 -3.12
C ILE A 5 6.69 7.08 -1.68
N ALA A 6 5.79 7.47 -0.78
CA ALA A 6 5.83 7.07 0.62
C ALA A 6 5.71 5.55 0.83
N TYR A 7 5.01 4.84 -0.05
CA TYR A 7 4.83 3.38 0.06
C TYR A 7 5.88 2.57 -0.71
N LEU A 8 6.60 3.15 -1.69
CA LEU A 8 7.49 2.39 -2.59
C LEU A 8 8.46 1.47 -1.86
N ALA A 9 9.27 2.04 -0.97
CA ALA A 9 10.27 1.26 -0.25
C ALA A 9 9.73 0.71 1.07
N ARG A 10 8.69 1.31 1.62
CA ARG A 10 8.03 0.80 2.83
C ARG A 10 7.49 -0.60 2.62
N ASP A 11 6.84 -0.84 1.49
CA ASP A 11 6.31 -2.15 1.14
C ASP A 11 7.42 -3.20 0.97
N ILE A 12 8.60 -2.80 0.46
CA ILE A 12 9.78 -3.67 0.36
C ILE A 12 10.32 -4.04 1.75
N GLU A 13 10.46 -3.05 2.66
CA GLU A 13 10.90 -3.30 4.04
C GLU A 13 9.94 -4.25 4.78
N ASP A 14 8.65 -4.03 4.64
CA ASP A 14 7.64 -4.86 5.28
C ASP A 14 7.60 -6.28 4.64
N ALA A 15 7.78 -6.39 3.33
CA ALA A 15 7.88 -7.68 2.64
C ALA A 15 9.12 -8.49 3.06
N LEU A 16 10.28 -7.85 3.24
CA LEU A 16 11.47 -8.48 3.82
C LEU A 16 11.20 -8.96 5.25
N ARG A 17 10.63 -8.11 6.11
CA ARG A 17 10.31 -8.45 7.49
C ARG A 17 9.36 -9.63 7.61
N LEU A 18 8.43 -9.76 6.67
CA LEU A 18 7.44 -10.85 6.61
C LEU A 18 7.94 -12.10 5.87
N ASN A 19 9.21 -12.10 5.41
CA ASN A 19 9.80 -13.15 4.58
C ASN A 19 8.92 -13.45 3.33
N ILE A 20 8.43 -12.41 2.69
CA ILE A 20 7.70 -12.46 1.42
C ILE A 20 8.70 -12.43 0.27
N ILE A 21 9.72 -11.59 0.39
CA ILE A 21 10.87 -11.50 -0.51
C ILE A 21 12.15 -11.73 0.30
N ASP A 22 13.24 -12.08 -0.38
CA ASP A 22 14.55 -12.27 0.23
C ASP A 22 15.50 -11.08 0.00
N GLU A 23 16.62 -11.07 0.72
CA GLU A 23 17.63 -10.01 0.62
C GLU A 23 18.30 -9.99 -0.77
N GLN A 24 18.45 -11.16 -1.42
CA GLN A 24 19.05 -11.24 -2.74
C GLN A 24 18.23 -10.50 -3.79
N LEU A 25 16.90 -10.64 -3.74
CA LEU A 25 16.00 -9.97 -4.66
C LEU A 25 16.04 -8.44 -4.49
N VAL A 26 16.20 -7.96 -3.25
CA VAL A 26 16.35 -6.52 -2.97
C VAL A 26 17.72 -6.01 -3.43
N GLU A 27 18.76 -6.83 -3.31
CA GLU A 27 20.10 -6.50 -3.82
C GLU A 27 20.10 -6.41 -5.36
N ASP A 28 19.39 -7.31 -6.03
CA ASP A 28 19.21 -7.26 -7.49
C ASP A 28 18.44 -6.00 -7.91
N LEU A 29 17.41 -5.62 -7.16
CA LEU A 29 16.71 -4.34 -7.34
C LEU A 29 17.67 -3.16 -7.21
N ARG A 30 18.47 -3.13 -6.14
CA ARG A 30 19.46 -2.07 -5.91
C ARG A 30 20.44 -1.93 -7.06
N ASN A 31 21.01 -3.04 -7.50
CA ASN A 31 21.94 -3.07 -8.62
C ASN A 31 21.31 -2.56 -9.92
N HIS A 32 20.06 -2.91 -10.17
CA HIS A 32 19.34 -2.43 -11.33
C HIS A 32 19.07 -0.91 -11.26
N LEU A 33 18.63 -0.41 -10.12
CA LEU A 33 18.41 1.03 -9.94
C LEU A 33 19.70 1.84 -10.11
N ASN A 34 20.85 1.32 -9.61
CA ASN A 34 22.15 1.94 -9.80
C ASN A 34 22.64 1.94 -11.26
N GLN A 35 22.06 1.09 -12.11
CA GLN A 35 22.30 1.13 -13.56
C GLN A 35 21.38 2.10 -14.30
N LEU A 36 20.19 2.33 -13.77
CA LEU A 36 19.17 3.22 -14.37
C LEU A 36 19.45 4.69 -14.10
N THR A 37 20.18 5.00 -13.03
CA THR A 37 20.38 6.38 -12.56
C THR A 37 21.84 6.74 -12.45
N ASN A 38 22.13 8.04 -12.49
CA ASN A 38 23.44 8.60 -12.11
C ASN A 38 23.60 8.68 -10.58
N SER A 39 22.53 8.45 -9.83
CA SER A 39 22.55 8.39 -8.36
C SER A 39 22.99 7.02 -7.89
N HIS A 40 23.61 6.95 -6.72
CA HIS A 40 24.05 5.71 -6.10
C HIS A 40 23.17 5.38 -4.90
N PHE A 41 22.55 4.20 -4.92
CA PHE A 41 21.80 3.67 -3.80
C PHE A 41 22.69 2.70 -3.01
N ASP A 42 23.10 3.08 -1.80
CA ASP A 42 23.84 2.20 -0.90
C ASP A 42 22.96 1.06 -0.37
N ALA A 43 21.69 1.34 -0.15
CA ALA A 43 20.68 0.37 0.29
C ALA A 43 19.31 0.76 -0.23
N ILE A 44 18.41 -0.24 -0.36
CA ILE A 44 17.00 -0.02 -0.65
C ILE A 44 16.23 -0.05 0.68
N ASN A 45 15.95 1.13 1.19
CA ASN A 45 15.11 1.33 2.36
C ASN A 45 14.28 2.61 2.19
N ASN A 46 13.29 2.80 3.08
CA ASN A 46 12.38 3.92 3.00
C ASN A 46 13.11 5.27 3.04
N GLY A 47 14.15 5.40 3.87
CA GLY A 47 14.92 6.64 4.00
C GLY A 47 15.65 7.00 2.71
N THR A 48 16.37 6.06 2.09
CA THR A 48 17.16 6.30 0.86
C THR A 48 16.26 6.61 -0.33
N ILE A 49 15.18 5.87 -0.50
CA ILE A 49 14.25 6.06 -1.63
C ILE A 49 13.47 7.38 -1.50
N VAL A 50 12.92 7.67 -0.32
CA VAL A 50 12.20 8.94 -0.10
C VAL A 50 13.15 10.14 -0.27
N ASN A 51 14.37 10.06 0.26
CA ASN A 51 15.36 11.13 0.10
C ASN A 51 15.72 11.37 -1.37
N TYR A 52 15.91 10.31 -2.16
CA TYR A 52 16.16 10.43 -3.60
C TYR A 52 15.07 11.23 -4.30
N PHE A 53 13.80 10.89 -4.07
CA PHE A 53 12.68 11.60 -4.68
C PHE A 53 12.51 13.03 -4.15
N ILE A 54 12.78 13.29 -2.87
CA ILE A 54 12.76 14.66 -2.33
C ILE A 54 13.78 15.54 -3.03
N LEU A 55 15.02 15.06 -3.16
CA LEU A 55 16.07 15.81 -3.83
C LEU A 55 15.75 16.06 -5.30
N ASP A 56 15.25 15.06 -6.00
CA ASP A 56 14.84 15.19 -7.40
C ASP A 56 13.72 16.22 -7.58
N VAL A 57 12.66 16.15 -6.76
CA VAL A 57 11.56 17.12 -6.80
C VAL A 57 12.06 18.54 -6.51
N CYS A 58 12.96 18.73 -5.53
CA CYS A 58 13.53 20.03 -5.21
C CYS A 58 14.35 20.62 -6.36
N GLN A 59 15.04 19.78 -7.11
CA GLN A 59 15.89 20.21 -8.23
C GLN A 59 15.09 20.49 -9.51
N ASN A 60 13.99 19.78 -9.73
CA ASN A 60 13.25 19.83 -10.99
C ASN A 60 11.97 20.67 -10.96
N SER A 61 11.48 21.01 -9.76
CA SER A 61 10.26 21.82 -9.60
C SER A 61 10.56 23.31 -9.67
N SER A 62 9.62 24.09 -10.22
CA SER A 62 9.66 25.56 -10.23
C SER A 62 8.25 26.13 -10.19
N ILE A 63 8.16 27.47 -9.95
CA ILE A 63 6.86 28.17 -9.96
C ILE A 63 6.18 28.02 -11.34
N GLU A 64 6.94 28.00 -12.42
CA GLU A 64 6.42 27.91 -13.79
C GLU A 64 6.03 26.47 -14.16
N LYS A 65 6.83 25.48 -13.76
CA LYS A 65 6.61 24.06 -14.10
C LYS A 65 5.72 23.32 -13.09
N GLY A 66 5.54 23.90 -11.88
CA GLY A 66 4.89 23.23 -10.77
C GLY A 66 5.80 22.16 -10.14
N ILE A 67 5.19 21.25 -9.38
CA ILE A 67 5.89 20.11 -8.72
C ILE A 67 6.04 19.00 -9.75
N CYS A 68 7.27 18.62 -10.08
CA CYS A 68 7.57 17.57 -11.04
C CYS A 68 8.80 16.74 -10.65
N LEU A 69 8.84 15.52 -11.16
CA LEU A 69 10.01 14.65 -11.15
C LEU A 69 10.75 14.79 -12.47
N SER A 70 12.06 14.50 -12.46
CA SER A 70 12.81 14.24 -13.68
C SER A 70 12.31 12.97 -14.38
N ASP A 71 12.64 12.82 -15.67
CA ASP A 71 12.34 11.60 -16.41
C ASP A 71 13.04 10.38 -15.79
N GLU A 72 14.28 10.56 -15.31
CA GLU A 72 15.05 9.53 -14.61
C GLU A 72 14.32 9.06 -13.34
N ALA A 73 13.93 9.98 -12.46
CA ALA A 73 13.22 9.65 -11.23
C ALA A 73 11.83 9.04 -11.50
N PHE A 74 11.18 9.45 -12.57
CA PHE A 74 9.91 8.85 -12.98
C PHE A 74 10.07 7.39 -13.42
N GLU A 75 11.14 7.06 -14.16
CA GLU A 75 11.46 5.68 -14.53
C GLU A 75 11.83 4.83 -13.29
N VAL A 76 12.62 5.38 -12.34
CA VAL A 76 12.89 4.72 -11.06
C VAL A 76 11.60 4.40 -10.32
N MET A 77 10.70 5.36 -10.21
CA MET A 77 9.39 5.17 -9.56
C MET A 77 8.59 4.04 -10.22
N LYS A 78 8.50 4.05 -11.55
CA LYS A 78 7.79 3.00 -12.30
C LYS A 78 8.42 1.62 -12.10
N TYR A 79 9.75 1.55 -12.09
CA TYR A 79 10.45 0.29 -11.89
C TYR A 79 10.18 -0.30 -10.51
N ILE A 80 10.30 0.51 -9.43
CA ILE A 80 10.00 0.04 -8.08
C ILE A 80 8.52 -0.36 -7.94
N MET A 81 7.58 0.41 -8.52
CA MET A 81 6.17 0.03 -8.54
C MET A 81 5.94 -1.33 -9.22
N LYS A 82 6.60 -1.56 -10.37
CA LYS A 82 6.49 -2.83 -11.08
C LYS A 82 7.09 -3.98 -10.27
N PHE A 83 8.23 -3.74 -9.63
CA PHE A 83 8.87 -4.71 -8.73
C PHE A 83 7.93 -5.12 -7.58
N ASN A 84 7.35 -4.14 -6.87
CA ASN A 84 6.40 -4.38 -5.78
C ASN A 84 5.18 -5.15 -6.28
N TYR A 85 4.65 -4.77 -7.44
CA TYR A 85 3.49 -5.43 -8.01
C TYR A 85 3.76 -6.90 -8.31
N GLN A 86 4.91 -7.22 -8.92
CA GLN A 86 5.25 -8.58 -9.32
C GLN A 86 5.71 -9.48 -8.17
N ASN A 87 6.44 -8.92 -7.20
CA ASN A 87 7.12 -9.72 -6.17
C ASN A 87 6.43 -9.65 -4.80
N ILE A 88 5.53 -8.68 -4.59
CA ILE A 88 4.83 -8.52 -3.31
C ILE A 88 3.32 -8.75 -3.50
N TYR A 89 2.66 -8.00 -4.42
CA TYR A 89 1.20 -7.99 -4.44
C TYR A 89 0.56 -9.15 -5.18
N LEU A 90 1.22 -9.72 -6.21
CA LEU A 90 0.69 -10.83 -7.02
C LEU A 90 1.11 -12.23 -6.56
N ILE A 91 1.71 -12.36 -5.39
CA ILE A 91 2.07 -13.69 -4.88
C ILE A 91 0.85 -14.41 -4.28
N ASP A 92 0.76 -15.72 -4.45
CA ASP A 92 -0.35 -16.57 -3.99
C ASP A 92 -0.68 -16.36 -2.50
N ARG A 93 0.36 -16.20 -1.66
CA ARG A 93 0.20 -15.97 -0.22
C ARG A 93 -0.59 -14.70 0.10
N ILE A 94 -0.39 -13.63 -0.67
CA ILE A 94 -1.11 -12.37 -0.51
C ILE A 94 -2.53 -12.49 -1.06
N GLU A 95 -2.72 -13.21 -2.15
CA GLU A 95 -4.05 -13.45 -2.73
C GLU A 95 -4.97 -14.17 -1.74
N VAL A 96 -4.49 -15.25 -1.11
CA VAL A 96 -5.25 -15.97 -0.07
C VAL A 96 -5.62 -15.06 1.09
N HIS A 97 -4.67 -14.24 1.57
CA HIS A 97 -4.94 -13.28 2.65
C HIS A 97 -5.95 -12.21 2.23
N THR A 98 -5.85 -11.69 1.01
CA THR A 98 -6.77 -10.69 0.47
C THR A 98 -8.19 -11.25 0.38
N ASN A 99 -8.36 -12.47 -0.12
CA ASN A 99 -9.66 -13.15 -0.17
C ASN A 99 -10.27 -13.35 1.21
N TYR A 100 -9.46 -13.70 2.21
CA TYR A 100 -9.91 -13.83 3.60
C TYR A 100 -10.37 -12.49 4.19
N VAL A 101 -9.59 -11.42 3.98
CA VAL A 101 -9.96 -10.06 4.41
C VAL A 101 -11.25 -9.60 3.74
N GLN A 102 -11.41 -9.83 2.44
CA GLN A 102 -12.64 -9.52 1.72
C GLN A 102 -13.86 -10.25 2.29
N LEU A 103 -13.70 -11.54 2.63
CA LEU A 103 -14.76 -12.32 3.26
C LEU A 103 -15.20 -11.70 4.59
N ILE A 104 -14.22 -11.34 5.45
CA ILE A 104 -14.49 -10.71 6.74
C ILE A 104 -15.21 -9.36 6.56
N LEU A 105 -14.67 -8.49 5.69
CA LEU A 105 -15.26 -7.17 5.44
C LEU A 105 -16.69 -7.28 4.90
N ASN A 106 -16.92 -8.18 3.95
CA ASN A 106 -18.25 -8.43 3.43
C ASN A 106 -19.21 -8.95 4.51
N SER A 107 -18.73 -9.85 5.38
CA SER A 107 -19.54 -10.38 6.49
C SER A 107 -19.93 -9.28 7.48
N ILE A 108 -18.97 -8.42 7.85
CA ILE A 108 -19.23 -7.27 8.73
C ILE A 108 -20.21 -6.31 8.07
N PHE A 109 -20.01 -6.00 6.79
CA PHE A 109 -20.89 -5.09 6.06
C PHE A 109 -22.34 -5.63 6.00
N GLN A 110 -22.51 -6.91 5.64
CA GLN A 110 -23.81 -7.56 5.60
C GLN A 110 -24.50 -7.58 6.99
N PHE A 111 -23.71 -7.84 8.03
CA PHE A 111 -24.19 -7.80 9.40
C PHE A 111 -24.70 -6.39 9.76
N LEU A 112 -23.90 -5.35 9.55
CA LEU A 112 -24.28 -3.97 9.84
C LEU A 112 -25.48 -3.51 9.00
N TYR A 113 -25.50 -3.84 7.72
CA TYR A 113 -26.59 -3.51 6.82
C TYR A 113 -27.93 -4.12 7.25
N LYS A 114 -27.90 -5.39 7.72
CA LYS A 114 -29.09 -6.03 8.28
C LYS A 114 -29.68 -5.23 9.45
N TYR A 115 -28.81 -4.77 10.37
CA TYR A 115 -29.26 -4.02 11.55
C TYR A 115 -29.65 -2.58 11.24
N ASP A 116 -29.02 -1.96 10.27
CA ASP A 116 -29.42 -0.65 9.77
C ASP A 116 -30.84 -0.72 9.19
N LYS A 117 -31.13 -1.72 8.36
CA LYS A 117 -32.45 -1.95 7.81
C LYS A 117 -33.48 -2.18 8.92
N ILE A 118 -33.21 -3.05 9.89
CA ILE A 118 -34.10 -3.29 11.04
C ILE A 118 -34.32 -2.02 11.86
N ALA A 119 -33.28 -1.22 12.07
CA ALA A 119 -33.36 0.03 12.80
C ALA A 119 -34.26 1.05 12.08
N ASN A 120 -34.10 1.19 10.78
CA ASN A 120 -34.89 2.07 9.93
C ASN A 120 -36.37 1.63 9.90
N ASP A 121 -36.62 0.34 9.71
CA ASP A 121 -38.01 -0.21 9.68
C ASP A 121 -38.71 -0.02 11.04
N LYS A 122 -38.01 -0.06 12.15
CA LYS A 122 -38.54 0.08 13.51
C LYS A 122 -38.42 1.48 14.10
N GLN A 123 -37.86 2.43 13.38
CA GLN A 123 -37.56 3.79 13.85
C GLN A 123 -36.73 3.82 15.16
N ILE A 124 -35.80 2.90 15.31
CA ILE A 124 -34.89 2.78 16.45
C ILE A 124 -33.43 2.98 15.97
N ASN A 125 -32.49 3.23 16.88
CA ASN A 125 -31.10 3.28 16.47
C ASN A 125 -30.49 1.87 16.30
N VAL A 126 -29.39 1.77 15.54
CA VAL A 126 -28.72 0.49 15.22
C VAL A 126 -28.29 -0.27 16.49
N LEU A 127 -27.82 0.45 17.54
CA LEU A 127 -27.41 -0.15 18.79
C LEU A 127 -28.60 -0.80 19.55
N GLU A 128 -29.76 -0.22 19.46
CA GLU A 128 -30.98 -0.83 20.03
C GLU A 128 -31.41 -2.07 19.26
N ALA A 129 -31.29 -2.07 17.94
CA ALA A 129 -31.56 -3.23 17.11
C ALA A 129 -30.65 -4.41 17.47
N LEU A 130 -29.33 -4.15 17.63
CA LEU A 130 -28.33 -5.14 18.06
C LEU A 130 -28.64 -5.70 19.46
N LYS A 131 -28.96 -4.86 20.46
CA LYS A 131 -29.29 -5.28 21.82
C LYS A 131 -30.54 -6.13 21.91
N LYS A 132 -31.56 -5.86 21.08
CA LYS A 132 -32.79 -6.65 21.04
C LYS A 132 -32.56 -8.04 20.48
N ASP A 133 -31.69 -8.16 19.47
CA ASP A 133 -31.37 -9.46 18.85
C ASP A 133 -30.56 -10.35 19.81
N GLN A 134 -29.62 -9.80 20.56
CA GLN A 134 -28.86 -10.53 21.58
C GLN A 134 -29.73 -11.10 22.70
N LYS A 135 -30.82 -10.42 23.08
CA LYS A 135 -31.76 -10.92 24.11
C LYS A 135 -32.65 -12.07 23.62
N ASN A 136 -32.74 -12.28 22.32
CA ASN A 136 -33.54 -13.35 21.73
C ASN A 136 -32.76 -14.64 21.48
N ILE A 137 -31.43 -14.63 21.74
CA ILE A 137 -30.53 -15.77 21.54
C ILE A 137 -30.21 -16.47 22.90
N LEU A 138 -30.55 -15.86 24.03
CA LEU A 138 -30.50 -16.41 25.38
C LEU A 138 -31.90 -16.91 25.83
#